data_3d6e3ea38be0eefaddee7fb324236e9a
#
_entry.id   3d6e3ea38be0eefaddee7fb324236e9a
#
_cell.length_a   1.000
_cell.length_b   1.000
_cell.length_c   1.000
_cell.angle_alpha   90.00
_cell.angle_beta   90.00
_cell.angle_gamma   90.00
#
_symmetry.space_group_name_H-M   'P 1'
#
loop_
_entity.id
_entity.type
_entity.pdbx_description
1 polymer ?
#
loop_
_entity_poly.entity_id
_entity_poly.type
_entity_poly.pdbx_seq_one_letter_code
_entity_poly.pdbx_strand_id
1 'polypeptide(L)'
;MCGIYGAFSTEAQRPIQADLLDRMAHVLSHRGPDGGGTHLAGAFGMGMRRLSIIDLAGGDQPIANEDGSIWIVFNGEIYNYRELTADLIARGHRFATSSDTEVLVHLYEEYGERCVEPLRGMFAFAIWDTARRELLLGRDRLGIKPLYYAATPDGFLFGSELKALVQSPWLSPRLDRRGLAAYLQYGYVPDPLSILEGVAKVPPGHTLTVRAGRPAPPRRYWQATTHFRPTGAPESEAQAAEDLWRKLEEAIRFHMVSDVPVGAFLSGGVDSSAVVSIMARLSGRPIKTFSVGFQEGRYNELPHARQVAEAYGTEHHELLVEPNDLKVLEELLSGFDEPFADSSAIPTFLVSRLARQHVKVVLSGDGGDELFAGYDRYVVDHRRRHLGLFGDLGLGAPLRALSAILPVGGGKNTLHNLSLPRLQRYIHAISLFPRQALRDVMADGEGSRVDIASLADPDLDALSQLQDLDLKTYLPGDILTKVDRMSMANSLEARVPLLDHPLVEFACSLPPDLRFRDGKTKHLLKRALEGRIPADVLTRPKQGFAVPLESWFSGSIPGFFRDELADTSWLAGVGIQRAEVGRLLDRFSETRRRDYCDRLWALVVLNRGVRRLLGPRS
;
A
#
# COMPACT_ATOMS: atom_id res chain seq x y z
N MET A 1 -1.27 13.40 -8.23
CA MET A 1 -0.90 12.01 -8.61
C MET A 1 -1.55 11.61 -9.91
N CYS A 2 -0.95 10.64 -10.62
CA CYS A 2 -1.26 10.38 -12.02
C CYS A 2 -1.56 8.89 -12.25
N GLY A 3 -1.96 8.54 -13.46
CA GLY A 3 -2.01 7.17 -13.92
C GLY A 3 -1.15 7.03 -15.17
N ILE A 4 -0.07 6.25 -15.10
CA ILE A 4 0.82 5.97 -16.24
C ILE A 4 0.48 4.63 -16.88
N TYR A 5 0.76 4.51 -18.18
CA TYR A 5 0.49 3.30 -18.96
C TYR A 5 1.32 3.28 -20.23
N GLY A 6 1.48 2.09 -20.82
CA GLY A 6 2.14 1.96 -22.12
C GLY A 6 2.29 0.53 -22.60
N ALA A 7 2.78 0.42 -23.84
CA ALA A 7 3.00 -0.83 -24.55
C ALA A 7 4.29 -0.77 -25.39
N PHE A 8 5.01 -1.89 -25.47
CA PHE A 8 6.21 -2.03 -26.29
C PHE A 8 6.18 -3.38 -27.04
N SER A 9 5.96 -3.34 -28.35
CA SER A 9 5.89 -4.53 -29.19
C SER A 9 7.22 -5.25 -29.29
N THR A 10 7.20 -6.59 -29.32
CA THR A 10 8.37 -7.42 -29.68
C THR A 10 8.71 -7.33 -31.16
N GLU A 11 7.74 -6.96 -32.03
CA GLU A 11 7.94 -6.77 -33.46
C GLU A 11 8.25 -5.29 -33.74
N ALA A 12 9.49 -5.00 -34.13
CA ALA A 12 9.98 -3.62 -34.33
C ALA A 12 9.18 -2.81 -35.36
N GLN A 13 8.51 -3.47 -36.30
CA GLN A 13 7.71 -2.84 -37.35
C GLN A 13 6.19 -2.80 -37.04
N ARG A 14 5.73 -3.38 -35.92
CA ARG A 14 4.35 -3.36 -35.48
C ARG A 14 4.10 -2.12 -34.63
N PRO A 15 3.50 -1.05 -35.18
CA PRO A 15 3.29 0.17 -34.42
C PRO A 15 2.23 -0.03 -33.33
N ILE A 16 2.42 0.67 -32.20
CA ILE A 16 1.39 0.77 -31.18
C ILE A 16 0.27 1.65 -31.72
N GLN A 17 -0.96 1.16 -31.64
CA GLN A 17 -2.14 1.89 -32.09
C GLN A 17 -2.58 2.91 -31.03
N ALA A 18 -2.92 4.11 -31.45
CA ALA A 18 -3.35 5.19 -30.56
C ALA A 18 -4.60 4.78 -29.75
N ASP A 19 -5.54 4.05 -30.37
CA ASP A 19 -6.76 3.58 -29.72
C ASP A 19 -6.52 2.67 -28.51
N LEU A 20 -5.42 1.91 -28.52
CA LEU A 20 -5.00 1.14 -27.34
C LEU A 20 -4.65 2.07 -26.18
N LEU A 21 -3.83 3.10 -26.44
CA LEU A 21 -3.45 4.07 -25.43
C LEU A 21 -4.66 4.87 -24.94
N ASP A 22 -5.60 5.20 -25.81
CA ASP A 22 -6.84 5.90 -25.45
C ASP A 22 -7.71 5.05 -24.51
N ARG A 23 -7.86 3.74 -24.78
CA ARG A 23 -8.57 2.81 -23.87
C ARG A 23 -7.86 2.72 -22.51
N MET A 24 -6.52 2.60 -22.50
CA MET A 24 -5.73 2.57 -21.26
C MET A 24 -5.89 3.89 -20.47
N ALA A 25 -5.88 5.03 -21.16
CA ALA A 25 -6.11 6.35 -20.56
C ALA A 25 -7.51 6.46 -19.95
N HIS A 26 -8.53 6.01 -20.67
CA HIS A 26 -9.93 6.11 -20.24
C HIS A 26 -10.16 5.45 -18.88
N VAL A 27 -9.68 4.23 -18.70
CA VAL A 27 -9.88 3.48 -17.44
C VAL A 27 -9.06 4.03 -16.26
N LEU A 28 -8.09 4.91 -16.51
CA LEU A 28 -7.27 5.59 -15.50
C LEU A 28 -7.73 7.04 -15.22
N SER A 29 -8.81 7.52 -15.82
CA SER A 29 -9.26 8.92 -15.72
C SER A 29 -9.54 9.38 -14.28
N HIS A 30 -9.98 8.47 -13.40
CA HIS A 30 -10.19 8.75 -11.98
C HIS A 30 -8.90 9.12 -11.24
N ARG A 31 -7.72 8.61 -11.68
CA ARG A 31 -6.42 9.00 -11.10
C ARG A 31 -6.00 10.39 -11.52
N GLY A 32 -6.30 10.79 -12.75
CA GLY A 32 -5.87 12.07 -13.30
C GLY A 32 -6.96 12.73 -14.15
N PRO A 33 -7.90 13.45 -13.49
CA PRO A 33 -9.02 14.07 -14.18
C PRO A 33 -8.65 15.39 -14.89
N ASP A 34 -7.51 16.01 -14.54
CA ASP A 34 -7.18 17.37 -14.95
C ASP A 34 -6.58 17.42 -16.37
N GLY A 35 -5.97 16.34 -16.83
CA GLY A 35 -5.33 16.30 -18.16
C GLY A 35 -4.73 14.94 -18.50
N GLY A 36 -3.92 14.91 -19.56
CA GLY A 36 -3.17 13.73 -19.97
C GLY A 36 -2.50 13.94 -21.31
N GLY A 37 -1.58 13.05 -21.66
CA GLY A 37 -0.89 13.05 -22.94
C GLY A 37 -0.33 11.68 -23.29
N THR A 38 0.06 11.54 -24.55
CA THR A 38 0.63 10.29 -25.09
C THR A 38 1.85 10.59 -25.95
N HIS A 39 2.81 9.66 -25.96
CA HIS A 39 3.93 9.64 -26.88
C HIS A 39 3.93 8.31 -27.65
N LEU A 40 3.99 8.39 -28.98
CA LEU A 40 4.04 7.24 -29.89
C LEU A 40 5.36 7.26 -30.66
N ALA A 41 6.11 6.16 -30.61
CA ALA A 41 7.40 5.99 -31.28
C ALA A 41 7.48 4.60 -31.98
N GLY A 42 6.68 4.40 -33.01
CA GLY A 42 6.62 3.16 -33.76
C GLY A 42 6.13 1.98 -32.92
N ALA A 43 7.01 1.04 -32.62
CA ALA A 43 6.72 -0.14 -31.81
C ALA A 43 6.53 0.14 -30.31
N PHE A 44 6.71 1.38 -29.88
CA PHE A 44 6.55 1.83 -28.49
C PHE A 44 5.48 2.91 -28.38
N GLY A 45 4.74 2.90 -27.28
CA GLY A 45 3.79 3.96 -26.94
C GLY A 45 3.59 4.03 -25.43
N MET A 46 3.51 5.22 -24.89
CA MET A 46 3.19 5.48 -23.49
C MET A 46 2.33 6.71 -23.31
N GLY A 47 1.68 6.81 -22.17
CA GLY A 47 0.87 7.96 -21.83
C GLY A 47 0.56 8.04 -20.35
N MET A 48 -0.11 9.13 -19.98
CA MET A 48 -0.52 9.36 -18.61
C MET A 48 -1.84 10.13 -18.51
N ARG A 49 -2.50 9.99 -17.34
CA ARG A 49 -3.60 10.83 -16.89
C ARG A 49 -3.11 11.66 -15.71
N ARG A 50 -3.31 12.99 -15.75
CA ARG A 50 -2.73 13.96 -14.83
C ARG A 50 -3.71 14.45 -13.77
N LEU A 51 -3.28 14.43 -12.51
CA LEU A 51 -3.80 15.28 -11.43
C LEU A 51 -2.75 16.36 -11.16
N SER A 52 -3.06 17.60 -11.51
CA SER A 52 -2.13 18.73 -11.46
C SER A 52 -1.93 19.25 -10.04
N ILE A 53 -0.70 19.15 -9.52
CA ILE A 53 -0.32 19.52 -8.15
C ILE A 53 0.88 20.47 -8.16
N ILE A 54 1.95 20.15 -8.90
CA ILE A 54 3.12 20.99 -9.13
C ILE A 54 3.14 21.41 -10.59
N ASP A 55 3.53 22.66 -10.86
CA ASP A 55 3.54 23.28 -12.18
C ASP A 55 2.21 23.10 -12.92
N LEU A 56 1.17 23.75 -12.44
CA LEU A 56 -0.21 23.57 -12.92
C LEU A 56 -0.37 23.83 -14.42
N ALA A 57 0.44 24.75 -14.99
CA ALA A 57 0.36 25.17 -16.38
C ALA A 57 1.36 24.47 -17.32
N GLY A 58 2.59 24.19 -16.83
CA GLY A 58 3.70 23.70 -17.67
C GLY A 58 4.03 22.22 -17.51
N GLY A 59 3.58 21.57 -16.43
CA GLY A 59 3.95 20.20 -16.08
C GLY A 59 3.17 19.11 -16.82
N ASP A 60 2.63 19.35 -18.02
CA ASP A 60 1.97 18.34 -18.81
C ASP A 60 2.97 17.28 -19.32
N GLN A 61 2.56 16.03 -19.22
CA GLN A 61 3.39 14.87 -19.59
C GLN A 61 2.77 14.15 -20.80
N PRO A 62 3.58 13.41 -21.58
CA PRO A 62 5.00 13.09 -21.43
C PRO A 62 5.95 14.28 -21.57
N ILE A 63 7.02 14.33 -20.74
CA ILE A 63 8.06 15.35 -20.79
C ILE A 63 9.30 14.76 -21.51
N ALA A 64 9.99 15.58 -22.30
CA ALA A 64 11.22 15.21 -22.98
C ALA A 64 12.43 16.00 -22.45
N ASN A 65 13.65 15.48 -22.72
CA ASN A 65 14.88 16.26 -22.64
C ASN A 65 14.98 17.26 -23.82
N GLU A 66 16.05 18.08 -23.86
CA GLU A 66 16.23 19.20 -24.78
C GLU A 66 16.17 18.79 -26.26
N ASP A 67 16.65 17.59 -26.61
CA ASP A 67 16.71 17.12 -27.99
C ASP A 67 15.59 16.14 -28.37
N GLY A 68 14.70 15.80 -27.42
CA GLY A 68 13.58 14.90 -27.63
C GLY A 68 13.98 13.41 -27.76
N SER A 69 15.19 13.05 -27.35
CA SER A 69 15.68 11.66 -27.39
C SER A 69 15.20 10.82 -26.21
N ILE A 70 14.89 11.45 -25.07
CA ILE A 70 14.47 10.81 -23.84
C ILE A 70 13.11 11.36 -23.42
N TRP A 71 12.16 10.47 -23.15
CA TRP A 71 10.78 10.83 -22.78
C TRP A 71 10.37 10.15 -21.47
N ILE A 72 9.61 10.85 -20.63
CA ILE A 72 9.11 10.30 -19.36
C ILE A 72 7.60 10.47 -19.19
N VAL A 73 6.98 9.46 -18.54
CA VAL A 73 5.71 9.57 -17.84
C VAL A 73 5.91 9.17 -16.38
N PHE A 74 5.29 9.92 -15.48
CA PHE A 74 5.56 9.87 -14.05
C PHE A 74 4.27 9.94 -13.23
N ASN A 75 4.18 9.10 -12.21
CA ASN A 75 3.13 9.11 -11.19
C ASN A 75 3.78 9.20 -9.82
N GLY A 76 3.79 10.37 -9.22
CA GLY A 76 4.43 10.55 -7.92
C GLY A 76 4.72 12.00 -7.58
N GLU A 77 5.67 12.17 -6.66
CA GLU A 77 6.27 13.44 -6.24
C GLU A 77 7.75 13.23 -5.91
N ILE A 78 8.63 14.09 -6.43
CA ILE A 78 10.04 14.14 -6.07
C ILE A 78 10.27 15.32 -5.14
N TYR A 79 10.30 15.09 -3.85
CA TYR A 79 10.30 16.16 -2.85
C TYR A 79 11.56 17.04 -2.86
N ASN A 80 12.71 16.49 -3.26
CA ASN A 80 13.98 17.21 -3.36
C ASN A 80 14.28 17.73 -4.79
N TYR A 81 13.24 17.87 -5.64
CA TYR A 81 13.44 18.26 -7.04
C TYR A 81 14.14 19.60 -7.21
N ARG A 82 13.88 20.57 -6.32
CA ARG A 82 14.47 21.91 -6.43
C ARG A 82 16.00 21.90 -6.28
N GLU A 83 16.50 21.07 -5.35
CA GLU A 83 17.92 20.86 -5.12
C GLU A 83 18.56 20.14 -6.31
N LEU A 84 17.90 19.10 -6.84
CA LEU A 84 18.34 18.36 -8.01
C LEU A 84 18.33 19.22 -9.27
N THR A 85 17.31 20.06 -9.48
CA THR A 85 17.25 21.01 -10.59
C THR A 85 18.42 21.98 -10.56
N ALA A 86 18.76 22.55 -9.39
CA ALA A 86 19.88 23.47 -9.26
C ALA A 86 21.23 22.79 -9.60
N ASP A 87 21.46 21.54 -9.17
CA ASP A 87 22.64 20.78 -9.50
C ASP A 87 22.74 20.45 -11.00
N LEU A 88 21.64 20.03 -11.61
CA LEU A 88 21.57 19.70 -13.03
C LEU A 88 21.77 20.92 -13.93
N ILE A 89 21.20 22.08 -13.57
CA ILE A 89 21.46 23.35 -14.27
C ILE A 89 22.95 23.73 -14.19
N ALA A 90 23.59 23.54 -13.03
CA ALA A 90 25.01 23.79 -12.86
C ALA A 90 25.90 22.88 -13.73
N ARG A 91 25.39 21.71 -14.13
CA ARG A 91 26.03 20.76 -15.07
C ARG A 91 25.72 21.07 -16.54
N GLY A 92 24.85 22.02 -16.83
CA GLY A 92 24.57 22.48 -18.19
C GLY A 92 23.22 22.07 -18.77
N HIS A 93 22.40 21.32 -18.02
CA HIS A 93 21.04 20.96 -18.45
C HIS A 93 20.10 22.18 -18.48
N ARG A 94 19.12 22.14 -19.37
CA ARG A 94 18.13 23.20 -19.54
C ARG A 94 16.75 22.65 -19.29
N PHE A 95 16.04 23.25 -18.35
CA PHE A 95 14.69 22.89 -17.97
C PHE A 95 13.67 23.71 -18.77
N ALA A 96 12.67 23.03 -19.32
CA ALA A 96 11.55 23.65 -20.01
C ALA A 96 10.35 23.88 -19.09
N THR A 97 10.27 23.16 -17.96
CA THR A 97 9.17 23.20 -16.99
C THR A 97 9.68 23.53 -15.59
N SER A 98 8.76 23.79 -14.67
CA SER A 98 9.03 23.87 -13.23
C SER A 98 8.58 22.60 -12.48
N SER A 99 8.24 21.54 -13.25
CA SER A 99 7.75 20.27 -12.71
C SER A 99 8.88 19.48 -12.04
N ASP A 100 8.55 18.78 -10.98
CA ASP A 100 9.42 17.79 -10.35
C ASP A 100 9.75 16.60 -11.26
N THR A 101 8.91 16.33 -12.25
CA THR A 101 9.08 15.24 -13.21
C THR A 101 10.30 15.41 -14.11
N GLU A 102 10.60 16.64 -14.56
CA GLU A 102 11.66 16.90 -15.54
C GLU A 102 13.06 16.55 -15.00
N VAL A 103 13.29 16.65 -13.69
CA VAL A 103 14.58 16.27 -13.11
C VAL A 103 14.98 14.81 -13.43
N LEU A 104 13.98 13.91 -13.60
CA LEU A 104 14.24 12.50 -13.90
C LEU A 104 14.80 12.28 -15.31
N VAL A 105 14.39 13.09 -16.28
CA VAL A 105 14.92 13.01 -17.65
C VAL A 105 16.41 13.31 -17.63
N HIS A 106 16.79 14.41 -16.99
CA HIS A 106 18.18 14.84 -16.91
C HIS A 106 19.04 13.96 -15.97
N LEU A 107 18.45 13.43 -14.88
CA LEU A 107 19.15 12.41 -14.07
C LEU A 107 19.40 11.12 -14.85
N TYR A 108 18.50 10.74 -15.77
CA TYR A 108 18.71 9.57 -16.62
C TYR A 108 19.83 9.81 -17.63
N GLU A 109 19.98 11.03 -18.19
CA GLU A 109 21.10 11.40 -19.03
C GLU A 109 22.44 11.23 -18.31
N GLU A 110 22.53 11.67 -17.05
CA GLU A 110 23.72 11.63 -16.23
C GLU A 110 24.06 10.22 -15.71
N TYR A 111 23.04 9.49 -15.23
CA TYR A 111 23.26 8.29 -14.43
C TYR A 111 22.63 7.02 -15.01
N GLY A 112 21.89 7.11 -16.13
CA GLY A 112 21.16 5.98 -16.71
C GLY A 112 20.20 5.34 -15.71
N GLU A 113 20.26 4.03 -15.56
CA GLU A 113 19.40 3.27 -14.63
C GLU A 113 19.56 3.69 -13.14
N ARG A 114 20.67 4.35 -12.80
CA ARG A 114 20.95 4.82 -11.44
C ARG A 114 20.30 6.18 -11.13
N CYS A 115 19.54 6.75 -12.03
CA CYS A 115 18.81 8.02 -11.86
C CYS A 115 17.89 8.04 -10.63
N VAL A 116 17.49 6.86 -10.13
CA VAL A 116 16.63 6.68 -8.95
C VAL A 116 17.33 6.90 -7.61
N GLU A 117 18.68 6.79 -7.57
CA GLU A 117 19.44 6.80 -6.32
C GLU A 117 19.38 8.15 -5.58
N PRO A 118 19.48 9.33 -6.23
CA PRO A 118 19.41 10.63 -5.57
C PRO A 118 17.99 11.08 -5.22
N LEU A 119 16.96 10.37 -5.66
CA LEU A 119 15.58 10.79 -5.49
C LEU A 119 15.11 10.65 -4.04
N ARG A 120 14.42 11.66 -3.52
CA ARG A 120 13.62 11.62 -2.30
C ARG A 120 12.17 11.84 -2.70
N GLY A 121 11.34 10.80 -2.60
CA GLY A 121 9.97 10.90 -3.11
C GLY A 121 9.23 9.57 -3.12
N MET A 122 8.01 9.64 -3.57
CA MET A 122 7.12 8.51 -3.85
C MET A 122 6.83 8.50 -5.35
N PHE A 123 7.11 7.39 -6.04
CA PHE A 123 7.03 7.39 -7.50
C PHE A 123 6.87 6.02 -8.16
N ALA A 124 6.24 6.07 -9.32
CA ALA A 124 6.33 5.08 -10.39
C ALA A 124 6.52 5.84 -11.70
N PHE A 125 7.49 5.44 -12.52
CA PHE A 125 7.76 6.10 -13.79
C PHE A 125 8.10 5.13 -14.90
N ALA A 126 8.01 5.64 -16.14
CA ALA A 126 8.49 4.99 -17.34
C ALA A 126 9.30 6.02 -18.16
N ILE A 127 10.57 5.72 -18.42
CA ILE A 127 11.47 6.50 -19.28
C ILE A 127 11.70 5.72 -20.56
N TRP A 128 11.47 6.39 -21.71
CA TRP A 128 11.78 5.86 -23.04
C TRP A 128 13.00 6.55 -23.62
N ASP A 129 14.04 5.78 -23.90
CA ASP A 129 15.24 6.22 -24.63
C ASP A 129 15.10 5.82 -26.09
N THR A 130 14.87 6.80 -26.96
CA THR A 130 14.63 6.60 -28.39
C THR A 130 15.90 6.11 -29.10
N ALA A 131 17.08 6.58 -28.71
CA ALA A 131 18.36 6.21 -29.32
C ALA A 131 18.73 4.76 -29.02
N ARG A 132 18.56 4.34 -27.75
CA ARG A 132 18.82 2.96 -27.31
C ARG A 132 17.66 2.01 -27.59
N ARG A 133 16.45 2.54 -27.88
CA ARG A 133 15.20 1.80 -27.97
C ARG A 133 14.97 0.97 -26.70
N GLU A 134 15.10 1.61 -25.58
CA GLU A 134 15.04 1.02 -24.25
C GLU A 134 13.97 1.71 -23.39
N LEU A 135 13.20 0.92 -22.66
CA LEU A 135 12.27 1.40 -21.66
C LEU A 135 12.83 1.09 -20.27
N LEU A 136 12.92 2.10 -19.41
CA LEU A 136 13.24 1.94 -17.99
C LEU A 136 11.98 2.23 -17.17
N LEU A 137 11.57 1.26 -16.37
CA LEU A 137 10.56 1.43 -15.33
C LEU A 137 11.24 1.58 -13.97
N GLY A 138 10.71 2.44 -13.11
CA GLY A 138 11.17 2.58 -11.73
C GLY A 138 10.02 2.70 -10.75
N ARG A 139 10.16 2.08 -9.57
CA ARG A 139 9.20 2.16 -8.47
C ARG A 139 9.92 2.57 -7.19
N ASP A 140 9.28 3.44 -6.39
CA ASP A 140 9.86 3.99 -5.17
C ASP A 140 10.26 2.92 -4.15
N ARG A 141 11.04 3.34 -3.15
CA ARG A 141 11.70 2.47 -2.17
C ARG A 141 10.77 1.54 -1.40
N LEU A 142 9.56 2.01 -1.09
CA LEU A 142 8.58 1.28 -0.26
C LEU A 142 7.35 0.81 -1.04
N GLY A 143 7.27 1.14 -2.36
CA GLY A 143 6.14 0.77 -3.21
C GLY A 143 4.89 1.61 -2.95
N ILE A 144 5.06 2.88 -2.54
CA ILE A 144 3.97 3.83 -2.30
C ILE A 144 3.12 3.99 -3.56
N LYS A 145 3.77 4.06 -4.73
CA LYS A 145 3.07 4.14 -6.01
C LYS A 145 3.00 2.77 -6.70
N PRO A 146 1.83 2.40 -7.22
CA PRO A 146 1.66 1.12 -7.90
C PRO A 146 2.28 1.13 -9.31
N LEU A 147 2.86 -0.01 -9.71
CA LEU A 147 3.36 -0.23 -11.06
C LEU A 147 3.28 -1.71 -11.44
N TYR A 148 2.38 -2.03 -12.36
CA TYR A 148 2.19 -3.37 -12.90
C TYR A 148 2.84 -3.50 -14.27
N TYR A 149 3.22 -4.72 -14.64
CA TYR A 149 3.69 -5.04 -15.98
C TYR A 149 3.28 -6.45 -16.39
N ALA A 150 3.22 -6.68 -17.69
CA ALA A 150 3.03 -7.99 -18.29
C ALA A 150 3.98 -8.17 -19.47
N ALA A 151 4.67 -9.31 -19.51
CA ALA A 151 5.45 -9.75 -20.68
C ALA A 151 4.65 -10.82 -21.42
N THR A 152 4.26 -10.53 -22.65
CA THR A 152 3.49 -11.42 -23.51
C THR A 152 4.30 -11.79 -24.75
N PRO A 153 3.90 -12.80 -25.54
CA PRO A 153 4.55 -13.08 -26.82
C PRO A 153 4.57 -11.90 -27.78
N ASP A 154 3.51 -11.08 -27.78
CA ASP A 154 3.34 -9.92 -28.67
C ASP A 154 4.10 -8.67 -28.21
N GLY A 155 4.38 -8.56 -26.89
CA GLY A 155 5.06 -7.40 -26.34
C GLY A 155 4.98 -7.25 -24.84
N PHE A 156 5.40 -6.10 -24.38
CA PHE A 156 5.43 -5.69 -22.98
C PHE A 156 4.38 -4.62 -22.72
N LEU A 157 3.64 -4.75 -21.61
CA LEU A 157 2.65 -3.80 -21.15
C LEU A 157 3.01 -3.32 -19.76
N PHE A 158 2.72 -2.06 -19.45
CA PHE A 158 2.86 -1.52 -18.09
C PHE A 158 1.74 -0.54 -17.75
N GLY A 159 1.49 -0.35 -16.47
CA GLY A 159 0.52 0.64 -16.00
C GLY A 159 0.43 0.74 -14.49
N SER A 160 -0.11 1.84 -14.02
CA SER A 160 -0.38 2.07 -12.60
C SER A 160 -1.43 1.11 -12.04
N GLU A 161 -2.34 0.62 -12.88
CA GLU A 161 -3.44 -0.27 -12.48
C GLU A 161 -3.65 -1.39 -13.50
N LEU A 162 -4.05 -2.57 -13.02
CA LEU A 162 -4.32 -3.75 -13.87
C LEU A 162 -5.34 -3.48 -14.97
N LYS A 163 -6.38 -2.67 -14.65
CA LYS A 163 -7.44 -2.35 -15.63
C LYS A 163 -6.89 -1.69 -16.90
N ALA A 164 -5.72 -1.02 -16.83
CA ALA A 164 -5.06 -0.49 -18.01
C ALA A 164 -4.45 -1.62 -18.87
N LEU A 165 -3.77 -2.60 -18.24
CA LEU A 165 -3.12 -3.70 -18.97
C LEU A 165 -4.14 -4.58 -19.70
N VAL A 166 -5.29 -4.87 -19.07
CA VAL A 166 -6.34 -5.71 -19.65
C VAL A 166 -7.08 -5.06 -20.83
N GLN A 167 -6.84 -3.78 -21.14
CA GLN A 167 -7.32 -3.15 -22.37
C GLN A 167 -6.59 -3.65 -23.61
N SER A 168 -5.40 -4.24 -23.43
CA SER A 168 -4.62 -4.77 -24.55
C SER A 168 -5.12 -6.15 -24.97
N PRO A 169 -5.25 -6.40 -26.28
CA PRO A 169 -5.56 -7.74 -26.79
C PRO A 169 -4.41 -8.74 -26.59
N TRP A 170 -3.23 -8.29 -26.21
CA TRP A 170 -2.07 -9.14 -25.91
C TRP A 170 -2.20 -9.89 -24.60
N LEU A 171 -3.07 -9.43 -23.70
CA LEU A 171 -3.31 -10.04 -22.39
C LEU A 171 -4.70 -10.66 -22.34
N SER A 172 -4.77 -11.99 -22.23
CA SER A 172 -6.01 -12.71 -21.95
C SER A 172 -6.12 -12.91 -20.42
N PRO A 173 -7.04 -12.22 -19.73
CA PRO A 173 -7.11 -12.28 -18.28
C PRO A 173 -7.46 -13.70 -17.80
N ARG A 174 -6.59 -14.29 -16.98
CA ARG A 174 -6.78 -15.55 -16.25
C ARG A 174 -6.30 -15.36 -14.83
N LEU A 175 -6.97 -16.00 -13.86
CA LEU A 175 -6.54 -15.91 -12.48
C LEU A 175 -5.28 -16.73 -12.24
N ASP A 176 -4.30 -16.11 -11.62
CA ASP A 176 -3.12 -16.79 -11.08
C ASP A 176 -3.51 -17.52 -9.77
N ARG A 177 -3.24 -18.84 -9.71
CA ARG A 177 -3.58 -19.69 -8.56
C ARG A 177 -2.82 -19.28 -7.31
N ARG A 178 -1.57 -18.85 -7.43
CA ARG A 178 -0.75 -18.37 -6.31
C ARG A 178 -1.24 -17.01 -5.85
N GLY A 179 -1.58 -16.11 -6.77
CA GLY A 179 -2.20 -14.82 -6.49
C GLY A 179 -3.52 -14.98 -5.73
N LEU A 180 -4.39 -15.91 -6.17
CA LEU A 180 -5.64 -16.23 -5.49
C LEU A 180 -5.42 -16.81 -4.10
N ALA A 181 -4.49 -17.75 -3.94
CA ALA A 181 -4.17 -18.35 -2.64
C ALA A 181 -3.57 -17.30 -1.69
N ALA A 182 -2.71 -16.41 -2.19
CA ALA A 182 -2.14 -15.30 -1.41
C ALA A 182 -3.22 -14.33 -0.95
N TYR A 183 -4.15 -13.94 -1.84
CA TYR A 183 -5.30 -13.11 -1.48
C TYR A 183 -6.14 -13.74 -0.36
N LEU A 184 -6.52 -14.99 -0.51
CA LEU A 184 -7.28 -15.69 0.54
C LEU A 184 -6.49 -15.76 1.85
N GLN A 185 -5.19 -16.02 1.77
CA GLN A 185 -4.33 -16.14 2.94
C GLN A 185 -4.15 -14.82 3.68
N TYR A 186 -3.92 -13.70 2.97
CA TYR A 186 -3.51 -12.44 3.56
C TYR A 186 -4.55 -11.31 3.44
N GLY A 187 -5.57 -11.46 2.59
CA GLY A 187 -6.55 -10.41 2.29
C GLY A 187 -6.11 -9.47 1.16
N TYR A 188 -4.88 -9.62 0.65
CA TYR A 188 -4.29 -8.87 -0.46
C TYR A 188 -3.32 -9.77 -1.25
N VAL A 189 -2.90 -9.33 -2.43
CA VAL A 189 -1.88 -10.05 -3.22
C VAL A 189 -0.51 -9.38 -3.00
N PRO A 190 0.45 -10.05 -2.33
CA PRO A 190 1.75 -9.45 -2.04
C PRO A 190 2.62 -9.31 -3.29
N ASP A 191 3.50 -8.31 -3.30
CA ASP A 191 4.51 -8.12 -4.34
C ASP A 191 5.47 -9.33 -4.43
N PRO A 192 5.94 -9.73 -5.59
CA PRO A 192 5.64 -9.16 -6.92
C PRO A 192 4.42 -9.80 -7.61
N LEU A 193 3.64 -10.64 -6.90
CA LEU A 193 2.51 -11.35 -7.46
C LEU A 193 1.39 -10.40 -7.90
N SER A 194 0.58 -10.85 -8.85
CA SER A 194 -0.70 -10.28 -9.22
C SER A 194 -1.79 -11.36 -9.16
N ILE A 195 -3.04 -10.93 -9.14
CA ILE A 195 -4.19 -11.84 -9.25
C ILE A 195 -4.32 -12.45 -10.65
N LEU A 196 -3.65 -11.89 -11.67
CA LEU A 196 -3.69 -12.35 -13.05
C LEU A 196 -2.41 -13.08 -13.46
N GLU A 197 -2.55 -14.19 -14.20
CA GLU A 197 -1.45 -14.92 -14.81
C GLU A 197 -0.67 -14.03 -15.79
N GLY A 198 0.65 -14.13 -15.77
CA GLY A 198 1.53 -13.38 -16.66
C GLY A 198 1.66 -11.89 -16.33
N VAL A 199 1.02 -11.42 -15.26
CA VAL A 199 1.17 -10.06 -14.74
C VAL A 199 1.96 -10.09 -13.46
N ALA A 200 2.84 -9.10 -13.28
CA ALA A 200 3.58 -8.90 -12.04
C ALA A 200 3.62 -7.42 -11.66
N LYS A 201 3.98 -7.15 -10.42
CA LYS A 201 4.28 -5.80 -9.92
C LYS A 201 5.79 -5.58 -9.95
N VAL A 202 6.23 -4.38 -10.35
CA VAL A 202 7.62 -4.00 -10.13
C VAL A 202 7.83 -3.94 -8.62
N PRO A 203 8.79 -4.69 -8.04
CA PRO A 203 8.96 -4.71 -6.59
C PRO A 203 9.37 -3.33 -6.04
N PRO A 204 9.02 -2.99 -4.78
CA PRO A 204 9.49 -1.79 -4.11
C PRO A 204 11.02 -1.65 -4.15
N GLY A 205 11.54 -0.44 -4.41
CA GLY A 205 12.98 -0.20 -4.48
C GLY A 205 13.69 -0.84 -5.68
N HIS A 206 12.98 -1.06 -6.80
CA HIS A 206 13.54 -1.67 -8.01
C HIS A 206 13.32 -0.83 -9.25
N THR A 207 14.25 -1.02 -10.21
CA THR A 207 14.09 -0.64 -11.61
C THR A 207 13.91 -1.88 -12.47
N LEU A 208 13.33 -1.72 -13.66
CA LEU A 208 13.11 -2.77 -14.64
C LEU A 208 13.40 -2.24 -16.05
N THR A 209 14.44 -2.74 -16.66
CA THR A 209 14.83 -2.39 -18.04
C THR A 209 14.17 -3.33 -19.03
N VAL A 210 13.61 -2.78 -20.13
CA VAL A 210 12.94 -3.54 -21.19
C VAL A 210 13.56 -3.20 -22.55
N ARG A 211 14.02 -4.23 -23.26
CA ARG A 211 14.60 -4.10 -24.60
C ARG A 211 13.85 -4.98 -25.57
N ALA A 212 13.51 -4.44 -26.74
CA ALA A 212 12.72 -5.16 -27.75
C ALA A 212 11.46 -5.87 -27.18
N GLY A 213 10.73 -5.17 -26.29
CA GLY A 213 9.52 -5.71 -25.66
C GLY A 213 9.77 -6.84 -24.63
N ARG A 214 11.01 -7.09 -24.23
CA ARG A 214 11.39 -8.15 -23.27
C ARG A 214 12.05 -7.56 -22.03
N PRO A 215 11.50 -7.83 -20.82
CA PRO A 215 12.07 -7.34 -19.58
C PRO A 215 13.33 -8.10 -19.17
N ALA A 216 14.31 -7.39 -18.64
CA ALA A 216 15.38 -7.98 -17.86
C ALA A 216 14.90 -8.31 -16.42
N PRO A 217 15.64 -9.06 -15.61
CA PRO A 217 15.33 -9.19 -14.19
C PRO A 217 15.30 -7.82 -13.50
N PRO A 218 14.33 -7.56 -12.59
CA PRO A 218 14.30 -6.32 -11.83
C PRO A 218 15.60 -6.11 -11.02
N ARG A 219 16.17 -4.90 -11.10
CA ARG A 219 17.38 -4.52 -10.36
C ARG A 219 16.98 -3.76 -9.10
N ARG A 220 17.39 -4.29 -7.95
CA ARG A 220 17.17 -3.62 -6.67
C ARG A 220 18.17 -2.49 -6.46
N TYR A 221 17.68 -1.29 -6.15
CA TYR A 221 18.51 -0.14 -5.82
C TYR A 221 18.44 0.23 -4.32
N TRP A 222 17.39 -0.25 -3.59
CA TRP A 222 17.22 0.02 -2.17
C TRP A 222 16.42 -1.10 -1.48
N GLN A 223 16.66 -1.31 -0.17
CA GLN A 223 15.82 -2.13 0.69
C GLN A 223 15.96 -1.71 2.17
N ALA A 224 14.87 -1.77 2.93
CA ALA A 224 14.86 -1.42 4.36
C ALA A 224 15.74 -2.35 5.22
N THR A 225 15.84 -3.63 4.86
CA THR A 225 16.60 -4.67 5.60
C THR A 225 18.03 -4.24 5.90
N THR A 226 18.70 -3.56 4.97
CA THR A 226 20.11 -3.13 5.15
C THR A 226 20.29 -2.14 6.28
N HIS A 227 19.23 -1.44 6.67
CA HIS A 227 19.24 -0.40 7.69
C HIS A 227 18.90 -0.92 9.10
N PHE A 228 18.39 -2.17 9.24
CA PHE A 228 18.14 -2.79 10.54
C PHE A 228 19.40 -3.23 11.30
N ARG A 229 20.57 -2.91 10.79
CA ARG A 229 21.85 -3.15 11.46
C ARG A 229 22.34 -1.84 12.05
N PRO A 230 22.30 -1.66 13.40
CA PRO A 230 22.75 -0.43 14.01
C PRO A 230 24.20 -0.13 13.66
N THR A 231 24.48 1.03 13.08
CA THR A 231 25.84 1.51 12.82
C THR A 231 26.47 2.18 14.03
N GLY A 232 25.71 2.31 15.13
CA GLY A 232 26.08 2.86 16.42
C GLY A 232 24.86 2.98 17.31
N ALA A 233 25.03 2.87 18.63
CA ALA A 233 23.97 3.23 19.57
C ALA A 233 23.89 4.76 19.66
N PRO A 234 22.69 5.36 19.77
CA PRO A 234 22.56 6.78 20.06
C PRO A 234 23.21 7.08 21.44
N GLU A 235 23.79 8.27 21.60
CA GLU A 235 24.46 8.66 22.85
C GLU A 235 23.53 8.61 24.06
N SER A 236 22.24 8.93 23.84
CA SER A 236 21.18 8.81 24.85
C SER A 236 19.80 8.68 24.18
N GLU A 237 18.81 8.20 24.93
CA GLU A 237 17.41 8.17 24.48
C GLU A 237 16.87 9.58 24.19
N ALA A 238 17.28 10.58 24.98
CA ALA A 238 16.86 11.97 24.77
C ALA A 238 17.40 12.52 23.44
N GLN A 239 18.67 12.22 23.11
CA GLN A 239 19.25 12.60 21.83
C GLN A 239 18.54 11.91 20.67
N ALA A 240 18.28 10.61 20.76
CA ALA A 240 17.54 9.86 19.75
C ALA A 240 16.11 10.42 19.53
N ALA A 241 15.44 10.84 20.59
CA ALA A 241 14.12 11.45 20.51
C ALA A 241 14.14 12.82 19.79
N GLU A 242 15.16 13.63 20.05
CA GLU A 242 15.32 14.93 19.38
C GLU A 242 15.73 14.76 17.92
N ASP A 243 16.58 13.77 17.60
CA ASP A 243 16.94 13.42 16.23
C ASP A 243 15.72 12.93 15.44
N LEU A 244 14.89 12.10 16.07
CA LEU A 244 13.62 11.66 15.47
C LEU A 244 12.70 12.85 15.19
N TRP A 245 12.55 13.77 16.15
CA TRP A 245 11.72 14.96 15.97
C TRP A 245 12.19 15.81 14.78
N ARG A 246 13.50 16.06 14.67
CA ARG A 246 14.07 16.84 13.55
C ARG A 246 13.81 16.16 12.20
N LYS A 247 13.95 14.82 12.14
CA LYS A 247 13.68 14.06 10.91
C LYS A 247 12.18 14.06 10.55
N LEU A 248 11.30 13.98 11.55
CA LEU A 248 9.84 14.11 11.31
C LEU A 248 9.50 15.51 10.76
N GLU A 249 10.06 16.56 11.36
CA GLU A 249 9.82 17.93 10.90
C GLU A 249 10.34 18.15 9.47
N GLU A 250 11.53 17.63 9.18
CA GLU A 250 12.12 17.67 7.83
C GLU A 250 11.24 16.92 6.82
N ALA A 251 10.86 15.67 7.13
CA ALA A 251 10.01 14.86 6.26
C ALA A 251 8.68 15.57 5.95
N ILE A 252 7.99 16.10 6.97
CA ILE A 252 6.72 16.79 6.79
C ILE A 252 6.91 18.08 5.97
N ARG A 253 7.99 18.83 6.18
CA ARG A 253 8.31 20.03 5.39
C ARG A 253 8.43 19.70 3.91
N PHE A 254 9.14 18.64 3.54
CA PHE A 254 9.26 18.19 2.15
C PHE A 254 7.91 17.75 1.58
N HIS A 255 7.11 17.03 2.36
CA HIS A 255 5.79 16.55 1.90
C HIS A 255 4.72 17.68 1.81
N MET A 256 4.97 18.84 2.39
CA MET A 256 4.09 20.01 2.25
C MET A 256 4.35 20.83 0.97
N VAL A 257 5.39 20.54 0.20
CA VAL A 257 5.67 21.23 -1.07
C VAL A 257 4.55 20.95 -2.07
N SER A 258 3.84 22.01 -2.51
CA SER A 258 2.68 21.89 -3.41
C SER A 258 2.26 23.29 -3.90
N ASP A 259 1.80 23.39 -5.15
CA ASP A 259 1.19 24.61 -5.70
C ASP A 259 -0.34 24.67 -5.43
N VAL A 260 -0.90 23.64 -4.79
CA VAL A 260 -2.31 23.56 -4.37
C VAL A 260 -2.42 23.39 -2.85
N PRO A 261 -3.58 23.70 -2.23
CA PRO A 261 -3.78 23.51 -0.80
C PRO A 261 -3.56 22.06 -0.34
N VAL A 262 -2.82 21.91 0.77
CA VAL A 262 -2.53 20.64 1.43
C VAL A 262 -3.30 20.54 2.74
N GLY A 263 -3.97 19.41 2.98
CA GLY A 263 -4.63 19.09 4.24
C GLY A 263 -4.01 17.85 4.92
N ALA A 264 -4.67 17.31 5.94
CA ALA A 264 -4.23 16.09 6.61
C ALA A 264 -5.40 15.21 7.04
N PHE A 265 -5.23 13.89 6.99
CA PHE A 265 -6.10 12.98 7.69
C PHE A 265 -5.79 13.00 9.19
N LEU A 266 -6.82 13.01 10.03
CA LEU A 266 -6.68 13.10 11.48
C LEU A 266 -7.59 12.09 12.18
N SER A 267 -7.00 11.05 12.78
CA SER A 267 -7.71 10.06 13.60
C SER A 267 -7.62 10.36 15.12
N GLY A 268 -6.80 11.34 15.51
CA GLY A 268 -6.47 11.57 16.91
C GLY A 268 -5.52 10.50 17.50
N GLY A 269 -4.95 9.62 16.69
CA GLY A 269 -3.87 8.70 17.06
C GLY A 269 -2.50 9.39 17.08
N VAL A 270 -1.49 8.73 17.65
CA VAL A 270 -0.12 9.28 17.80
C VAL A 270 0.46 9.76 16.47
N ASP A 271 0.35 8.95 15.41
CA ASP A 271 0.97 9.23 14.11
C ASP A 271 0.32 10.43 13.40
N SER A 272 -1.01 10.41 13.26
CA SER A 272 -1.75 11.51 12.63
C SER A 272 -1.62 12.82 13.42
N SER A 273 -1.57 12.72 14.76
CA SER A 273 -1.36 13.89 15.64
C SER A 273 0.05 14.46 15.49
N ALA A 274 1.08 13.60 15.33
CA ALA A 274 2.43 14.07 15.03
C ALA A 274 2.47 14.84 13.70
N VAL A 275 1.86 14.30 12.65
CA VAL A 275 1.79 14.97 11.34
C VAL A 275 1.08 16.32 11.45
N VAL A 276 -0.11 16.36 12.05
CA VAL A 276 -0.92 17.59 12.18
C VAL A 276 -0.21 18.64 13.05
N SER A 277 0.43 18.24 14.16
CA SER A 277 1.16 19.16 15.05
C SER A 277 2.32 19.87 14.34
N ILE A 278 3.07 19.12 13.52
CA ILE A 278 4.20 19.68 12.78
C ILE A 278 3.70 20.52 11.61
N MET A 279 2.68 20.08 10.87
CA MET A 279 2.08 20.88 9.80
C MET A 279 1.57 22.22 10.31
N ALA A 280 0.86 22.24 11.45
CA ALA A 280 0.37 23.49 12.05
C ALA A 280 1.50 24.44 12.44
N ARG A 281 2.64 23.93 12.93
CA ARG A 281 3.84 24.74 13.23
C ARG A 281 4.51 25.32 11.99
N LEU A 282 4.54 24.53 10.90
CA LEU A 282 5.20 24.94 9.65
C LEU A 282 4.30 25.85 8.77
N SER A 283 2.98 25.76 8.95
CA SER A 283 2.02 26.55 8.20
C SER A 283 1.77 27.90 8.87
N GLY A 284 1.82 28.99 8.13
CA GLY A 284 1.44 30.33 8.62
C GLY A 284 -0.07 30.57 8.69
N ARG A 285 -0.90 29.55 8.43
CA ARG A 285 -2.38 29.59 8.40
C ARG A 285 -2.97 28.30 8.95
N PRO A 286 -4.24 28.29 9.39
CA PRO A 286 -4.93 27.06 9.78
C PRO A 286 -4.88 26.01 8.66
N ILE A 287 -4.48 24.79 9.00
CA ILE A 287 -4.50 23.65 8.09
C ILE A 287 -5.87 22.97 8.11
N LYS A 288 -6.26 22.40 6.97
CA LYS A 288 -7.50 21.61 6.88
C LYS A 288 -7.24 20.19 7.34
N THR A 289 -8.10 19.69 8.24
CA THR A 289 -8.01 18.30 8.73
C THR A 289 -9.32 17.57 8.51
N PHE A 290 -9.24 16.26 8.23
CA PHE A 290 -10.37 15.45 7.83
C PHE A 290 -10.42 14.17 8.67
N SER A 291 -11.61 13.87 9.20
CA SER A 291 -11.86 12.70 10.03
C SER A 291 -13.14 12.00 9.63
N VAL A 292 -13.19 10.71 9.90
CA VAL A 292 -14.36 9.88 9.76
C VAL A 292 -14.60 9.11 11.05
N GLY A 293 -15.86 8.98 11.47
CA GLY A 293 -16.26 8.20 12.65
C GLY A 293 -17.48 7.34 12.36
N PHE A 294 -17.84 6.53 13.35
CA PHE A 294 -18.97 5.61 13.28
C PHE A 294 -19.95 5.88 14.41
N GLN A 295 -21.22 5.48 14.25
CA GLN A 295 -22.20 5.60 15.34
C GLN A 295 -21.85 4.69 16.51
N GLU A 296 -21.22 3.54 16.25
CA GLU A 296 -20.73 2.62 17.26
C GLU A 296 -19.55 3.22 18.03
N GLY A 297 -19.80 3.64 19.28
CA GLY A 297 -18.84 4.36 20.10
C GLY A 297 -17.46 3.69 20.21
N ARG A 298 -17.39 2.35 20.16
CA ARG A 298 -16.14 1.58 20.17
C ARG A 298 -15.27 1.86 18.95
N TYR A 299 -15.85 2.27 17.82
CA TYR A 299 -15.17 2.53 16.55
C TYR A 299 -15.08 4.02 16.23
N ASN A 300 -15.63 4.89 17.10
CA ASN A 300 -15.69 6.33 16.86
C ASN A 300 -14.46 7.05 17.41
N GLU A 301 -13.61 7.54 16.51
CA GLU A 301 -12.40 8.31 16.84
C GLU A 301 -12.62 9.84 16.80
N LEU A 302 -13.79 10.34 16.37
CA LEU A 302 -14.04 11.79 16.21
C LEU A 302 -13.77 12.62 17.48
N PRO A 303 -14.13 12.17 18.71
CA PRO A 303 -13.83 12.95 19.90
C PRO A 303 -12.34 13.22 20.11
N HIS A 304 -11.49 12.24 19.75
CA HIS A 304 -10.05 12.36 19.86
C HIS A 304 -9.44 13.24 18.75
N ALA A 305 -9.99 13.14 17.55
CA ALA A 305 -9.61 13.99 16.44
C ALA A 305 -9.93 15.46 16.74
N ARG A 306 -11.10 15.76 17.29
CA ARG A 306 -11.50 17.13 17.73
C ARG A 306 -10.52 17.71 18.73
N GLN A 307 -10.14 16.94 19.77
CA GLN A 307 -9.19 17.38 20.77
C GLN A 307 -7.87 17.86 20.15
N VAL A 308 -7.36 17.11 19.15
CA VAL A 308 -6.15 17.48 18.43
C VAL A 308 -6.40 18.69 17.52
N ALA A 309 -7.53 18.72 16.82
CA ALA A 309 -7.91 19.82 15.94
C ALA A 309 -8.03 21.15 16.70
N GLU A 310 -8.64 21.14 17.89
CA GLU A 310 -8.77 22.29 18.78
C GLU A 310 -7.40 22.73 19.32
N ALA A 311 -6.53 21.78 19.73
CA ALA A 311 -5.21 22.10 20.26
C ALA A 311 -4.30 22.82 19.24
N TYR A 312 -4.50 22.57 17.95
CA TYR A 312 -3.71 23.17 16.86
C TYR A 312 -4.47 24.18 16.00
N GLY A 313 -5.74 24.49 16.34
CA GLY A 313 -6.54 25.48 15.65
C GLY A 313 -6.75 25.15 14.15
N THR A 314 -7.01 23.87 13.85
CA THR A 314 -7.22 23.45 12.45
C THR A 314 -8.64 23.71 11.97
N GLU A 315 -8.83 23.90 10.66
CA GLU A 315 -10.15 23.86 10.01
C GLU A 315 -10.56 22.39 9.87
N HIS A 316 -11.31 21.89 10.85
CA HIS A 316 -11.61 20.45 10.98
C HIS A 316 -12.96 20.08 10.35
N HIS A 317 -12.92 19.06 9.47
CA HIS A 317 -14.09 18.51 8.78
C HIS A 317 -14.30 17.05 9.18
N GLU A 318 -15.54 16.72 9.52
CA GLU A 318 -15.92 15.39 10.01
C GLU A 318 -17.02 14.75 9.17
N LEU A 319 -16.98 13.43 9.05
CA LEU A 319 -18.02 12.61 8.47
C LEU A 319 -18.39 11.48 9.43
N LEU A 320 -19.67 11.37 9.78
CA LEU A 320 -20.21 10.22 10.51
C LEU A 320 -20.72 9.18 9.50
N VAL A 321 -20.13 7.98 9.52
CA VAL A 321 -20.48 6.88 8.61
C VAL A 321 -21.63 6.06 9.18
N GLU A 322 -22.61 5.77 8.34
CA GLU A 322 -23.78 4.94 8.66
C GLU A 322 -23.73 3.60 7.91
N PRO A 323 -24.40 2.54 8.44
CA PRO A 323 -24.45 1.24 7.76
C PRO A 323 -24.97 1.31 6.32
N ASN A 324 -25.88 2.25 6.03
CA ASN A 324 -26.44 2.46 4.69
C ASN A 324 -25.43 3.02 3.67
N ASP A 325 -24.28 3.52 4.14
CA ASP A 325 -23.20 4.02 3.27
C ASP A 325 -22.52 2.90 2.48
N LEU A 326 -22.84 1.63 2.76
CA LEU A 326 -22.44 0.51 1.90
C LEU A 326 -22.99 0.59 0.47
N LYS A 327 -23.92 1.51 0.17
CA LYS A 327 -24.32 1.84 -1.21
C LYS A 327 -23.13 2.29 -2.06
N VAL A 328 -22.09 2.85 -1.42
CA VAL A 328 -20.80 3.19 -2.08
C VAL A 328 -19.91 1.98 -2.34
N LEU A 329 -20.32 0.78 -1.93
CA LEU A 329 -19.52 -0.43 -2.08
C LEU A 329 -19.13 -0.71 -3.54
N GLU A 330 -20.03 -0.46 -4.49
CA GLU A 330 -19.75 -0.60 -5.92
C GLU A 330 -18.64 0.37 -6.38
N GLU A 331 -18.74 1.62 -5.96
CA GLU A 331 -17.73 2.64 -6.28
C GLU A 331 -16.39 2.28 -5.65
N LEU A 332 -16.39 1.89 -4.37
CA LEU A 332 -15.22 1.47 -3.64
C LEU A 332 -14.53 0.27 -4.30
N LEU A 333 -15.30 -0.79 -4.61
CA LEU A 333 -14.75 -1.98 -5.26
C LEU A 333 -14.28 -1.68 -6.68
N SER A 334 -14.82 -0.62 -7.32
CA SER A 334 -14.34 -0.15 -8.62
C SER A 334 -12.95 0.50 -8.54
N GLY A 335 -12.56 0.99 -7.39
CA GLY A 335 -11.23 1.56 -7.15
C GLY A 335 -10.14 0.49 -7.10
N PHE A 336 -10.47 -0.77 -6.80
CA PHE A 336 -9.52 -1.87 -6.79
C PHE A 336 -9.56 -2.68 -8.10
N ASP A 337 -8.39 -3.03 -8.61
CA ASP A 337 -8.24 -3.94 -9.74
C ASP A 337 -8.03 -5.38 -9.29
N GLU A 338 -7.38 -5.54 -8.13
CA GLU A 338 -7.23 -6.83 -7.46
C GLU A 338 -8.22 -6.92 -6.31
N PRO A 339 -8.70 -8.13 -5.95
CA PRO A 339 -9.48 -8.29 -4.73
C PRO A 339 -8.69 -7.79 -3.53
N PHE A 340 -9.35 -7.02 -2.65
CA PHE A 340 -8.72 -6.40 -1.48
C PHE A 340 -9.68 -6.47 -0.28
N ALA A 341 -9.32 -7.22 0.76
CA ALA A 341 -10.23 -7.59 1.83
C ALA A 341 -10.14 -6.72 3.10
N ASP A 342 -9.19 -5.79 3.21
CA ASP A 342 -9.15 -4.90 4.36
C ASP A 342 -10.35 -3.95 4.35
N SER A 343 -11.26 -4.14 5.29
CA SER A 343 -12.48 -3.34 5.42
C SER A 343 -12.24 -1.87 5.74
N SER A 344 -11.06 -1.51 6.23
CA SER A 344 -10.69 -0.10 6.44
C SER A 344 -10.56 0.70 5.14
N ALA A 345 -10.63 0.04 3.99
CA ALA A 345 -10.83 0.70 2.69
C ALA A 345 -12.11 1.55 2.65
N ILE A 346 -13.17 1.13 3.35
CA ILE A 346 -14.45 1.87 3.41
C ILE A 346 -14.27 3.27 4.00
N PRO A 347 -13.81 3.42 5.26
CA PRO A 347 -13.59 4.75 5.83
C PRO A 347 -12.47 5.52 5.11
N THR A 348 -11.44 4.87 4.56
CA THR A 348 -10.39 5.53 3.78
C THR A 348 -10.97 6.15 2.50
N PHE A 349 -11.87 5.46 1.80
CA PHE A 349 -12.56 5.98 0.63
C PHE A 349 -13.45 7.19 1.00
N LEU A 350 -14.23 7.08 2.08
CA LEU A 350 -15.16 8.11 2.51
C LEU A 350 -14.45 9.37 3.01
N VAL A 351 -13.38 9.24 3.81
CA VAL A 351 -12.59 10.41 4.25
C VAL A 351 -11.85 11.06 3.07
N SER A 352 -11.42 10.27 2.09
CA SER A 352 -10.81 10.80 0.86
C SER A 352 -11.82 11.59 0.02
N ARG A 353 -13.06 11.11 -0.08
CA ARG A 353 -14.16 11.82 -0.74
C ARG A 353 -14.52 13.13 -0.04
N LEU A 354 -14.53 13.14 1.29
CA LEU A 354 -14.70 14.37 2.07
C LEU A 354 -13.55 15.35 1.81
N ALA A 355 -12.31 14.91 1.93
CA ALA A 355 -11.13 15.75 1.76
C ALA A 355 -11.04 16.36 0.36
N ARG A 356 -11.40 15.59 -0.68
CA ARG A 356 -11.37 16.04 -2.09
C ARG A 356 -12.25 17.25 -2.37
N GLN A 357 -13.29 17.48 -1.57
CA GLN A 357 -14.13 18.67 -1.69
C GLN A 357 -13.40 19.97 -1.30
N HIS A 358 -12.28 19.85 -0.57
CA HIS A 358 -11.57 20.99 0.02
C HIS A 358 -10.12 21.11 -0.44
N VAL A 359 -9.46 19.98 -0.76
CA VAL A 359 -8.04 19.92 -1.13
C VAL A 359 -7.78 18.88 -2.22
N LYS A 360 -6.63 19.00 -2.90
CA LYS A 360 -6.13 17.96 -3.84
C LYS A 360 -5.08 17.05 -3.21
N VAL A 361 -4.47 17.46 -2.08
CA VAL A 361 -3.37 16.77 -1.41
C VAL A 361 -3.68 16.66 0.07
N VAL A 362 -3.42 15.50 0.67
CA VAL A 362 -3.46 15.28 2.12
C VAL A 362 -2.21 14.55 2.59
N LEU A 363 -1.77 14.87 3.82
CA LEU A 363 -0.77 14.09 4.53
C LEU A 363 -1.47 13.07 5.43
N SER A 364 -0.91 11.87 5.49
CA SER A 364 -1.41 10.75 6.33
C SER A 364 -0.36 10.30 7.33
N GLY A 365 -0.82 9.69 8.43
CA GLY A 365 0.04 9.09 9.46
C GLY A 365 0.44 7.63 9.19
N ASP A 366 0.19 7.09 7.98
CA ASP A 366 0.53 5.71 7.65
C ASP A 366 2.05 5.47 7.70
N GLY A 367 2.45 4.25 8.06
CA GLY A 367 3.85 3.83 8.21
C GLY A 367 4.40 3.91 9.64
N GLY A 368 3.75 4.66 10.55
CA GLY A 368 4.22 4.80 11.93
C GLY A 368 4.16 3.51 12.74
N ASP A 369 3.20 2.65 12.46
CA ASP A 369 3.07 1.36 13.13
C ASP A 369 4.14 0.36 12.72
N GLU A 370 4.48 0.33 11.45
CA GLU A 370 5.53 -0.53 10.88
C GLU A 370 6.91 -0.13 11.40
N LEU A 371 7.20 1.16 11.39
CA LEU A 371 8.52 1.68 11.77
C LEU A 371 8.77 1.61 13.29
N PHE A 372 7.77 1.94 14.10
CA PHE A 372 7.92 2.08 15.55
C PHE A 372 7.21 0.97 16.33
N ALA A 373 6.96 -0.19 15.69
CA ALA A 373 6.35 -1.36 16.33
C ALA A 373 5.00 -1.04 17.01
N GLY A 374 4.08 -0.37 16.30
CA GLY A 374 2.82 0.12 16.85
C GLY A 374 1.70 -0.92 16.93
N TYR A 375 1.79 -2.04 16.25
CA TYR A 375 0.73 -3.05 16.20
C TYR A 375 0.66 -3.93 17.45
N ASP A 376 -0.56 -4.27 17.88
CA ASP A 376 -0.79 -5.21 18.99
C ASP A 376 -0.18 -6.59 18.72
N ARG A 377 -0.05 -6.99 17.45
CA ARG A 377 0.60 -8.26 17.07
C ARG A 377 2.06 -8.34 17.53
N TYR A 378 2.79 -7.23 17.59
CA TYR A 378 4.15 -7.19 18.17
C TYR A 378 4.11 -7.37 19.70
N VAL A 379 3.11 -6.78 20.39
CA VAL A 379 2.91 -6.97 21.82
C VAL A 379 2.61 -8.44 22.14
N VAL A 380 1.72 -9.05 21.35
CA VAL A 380 1.36 -10.48 21.51
C VAL A 380 2.55 -11.38 21.26
N ASP A 381 3.35 -11.11 20.21
CA ASP A 381 4.55 -11.88 19.91
C ASP A 381 5.59 -11.75 21.03
N HIS A 382 5.84 -10.53 21.49
CA HIS A 382 6.77 -10.27 22.60
C HIS A 382 6.36 -11.00 23.90
N ARG A 383 5.08 -10.95 24.29
CA ARG A 383 4.56 -11.68 25.46
C ARG A 383 4.69 -13.19 25.31
N ARG A 384 4.59 -13.69 24.10
CA ARG A 384 4.63 -15.14 23.78
C ARG A 384 6.01 -15.62 23.32
N ARG A 385 7.06 -14.79 23.38
CA ARG A 385 8.40 -15.14 22.88
C ARG A 385 8.96 -16.43 23.47
N HIS A 386 8.73 -16.66 24.77
CA HIS A 386 9.18 -17.87 25.45
C HIS A 386 8.39 -19.12 25.09
N LEU A 387 7.16 -18.98 24.59
CA LEU A 387 6.32 -20.10 24.19
C LEU A 387 6.70 -20.70 22.84
N GLY A 388 7.44 -19.97 22.00
CA GLY A 388 7.94 -20.42 20.70
C GLY A 388 9.10 -21.39 20.77
N LEU A 389 9.77 -21.50 21.90
CA LEU A 389 10.93 -22.39 22.07
C LEU A 389 10.62 -23.85 21.68
N PHE A 390 9.41 -24.36 21.94
CA PHE A 390 9.03 -25.70 21.56
C PHE A 390 8.97 -25.89 20.04
N GLY A 391 8.43 -24.91 19.31
CA GLY A 391 8.38 -24.92 17.84
C GLY A 391 9.77 -24.75 17.23
N ASP A 392 10.56 -23.80 17.75
CA ASP A 392 11.91 -23.49 17.27
C ASP A 392 12.91 -24.62 17.53
N LEU A 393 12.73 -25.39 18.62
CA LEU A 393 13.51 -26.59 18.96
C LEU A 393 13.05 -27.87 18.21
N GLY A 394 12.11 -27.76 17.26
CA GLY A 394 11.62 -28.91 16.51
C GLY A 394 10.63 -29.82 17.28
N LEU A 395 10.26 -29.47 18.52
CA LEU A 395 9.30 -30.23 19.35
C LEU A 395 7.83 -29.93 18.99
N GLY A 396 7.57 -29.25 17.88
CA GLY A 396 6.22 -28.89 17.47
C GLY A 396 5.34 -30.05 16.97
N ALA A 397 5.92 -31.12 16.47
CA ALA A 397 5.15 -32.25 15.90
C ALA A 397 4.19 -32.93 16.92
N PRO A 398 4.59 -33.26 18.14
CA PRO A 398 3.68 -33.81 19.15
C PRO A 398 2.57 -32.85 19.54
N LEU A 399 2.87 -31.55 19.67
CA LEU A 399 1.87 -30.52 20.00
C LEU A 399 0.85 -30.35 18.88
N ARG A 400 1.26 -30.45 17.60
CA ARG A 400 0.35 -30.43 16.44
C ARG A 400 -0.58 -31.65 16.45
N ALA A 401 -0.04 -32.83 16.68
CA ALA A 401 -0.83 -34.05 16.76
C ALA A 401 -1.87 -33.95 17.88
N LEU A 402 -1.48 -33.47 19.07
CA LEU A 402 -2.40 -33.26 20.19
C LEU A 402 -3.46 -32.19 19.86
N SER A 403 -3.07 -31.09 19.23
CA SER A 403 -4.01 -30.03 18.81
C SER A 403 -5.05 -30.54 17.80
N ALA A 404 -4.69 -31.51 16.93
CA ALA A 404 -5.60 -32.06 15.93
C ALA A 404 -6.75 -32.89 16.57
N ILE A 405 -6.51 -33.51 17.71
CA ILE A 405 -7.47 -34.37 18.40
C ILE A 405 -8.45 -33.59 19.28
N LEU A 406 -8.07 -32.37 19.73
CA LEU A 406 -8.88 -31.56 20.62
C LEU A 406 -10.10 -30.95 19.92
N PRO A 407 -11.26 -30.89 20.61
CA PRO A 407 -12.43 -30.20 20.08
C PRO A 407 -12.18 -28.67 19.92
N VAL A 408 -12.90 -28.06 18.99
CA VAL A 408 -12.84 -26.62 18.76
C VAL A 408 -13.23 -25.87 20.04
N GLY A 409 -12.33 -25.04 20.57
CA GLY A 409 -12.52 -24.25 21.80
C GLY A 409 -11.70 -24.72 23.01
N GLY A 410 -11.26 -25.99 23.07
CA GLY A 410 -10.55 -26.55 24.22
C GLY A 410 -9.02 -26.38 24.22
N GLY A 411 -8.51 -25.18 23.93
CA GLY A 411 -7.04 -24.95 23.87
C GLY A 411 -6.39 -25.40 22.56
N LYS A 412 -7.15 -25.89 21.59
CA LYS A 412 -6.68 -26.36 20.28
C LYS A 412 -5.80 -25.32 19.57
N ASN A 413 -6.29 -24.08 19.46
CA ASN A 413 -5.55 -22.99 18.82
C ASN A 413 -4.27 -22.63 19.58
N THR A 414 -4.30 -22.70 20.91
CA THR A 414 -3.13 -22.45 21.76
C THR A 414 -2.04 -23.48 21.50
N LEU A 415 -2.39 -24.78 21.52
CA LEU A 415 -1.44 -25.87 21.24
C LEU A 415 -0.91 -25.82 19.80
N HIS A 416 -1.79 -25.51 18.84
CA HIS A 416 -1.35 -25.31 17.46
C HIS A 416 -0.33 -24.18 17.37
N ASN A 417 -0.61 -23.02 17.95
CA ASN A 417 0.30 -21.87 17.95
C ASN A 417 1.63 -22.20 18.66
N LEU A 418 1.61 -22.95 19.77
CA LEU A 418 2.82 -23.40 20.46
C LEU A 418 3.66 -24.37 19.64
N SER A 419 3.04 -25.08 18.70
CA SER A 419 3.72 -26.04 17.81
C SER A 419 4.47 -25.36 16.65
N LEU A 420 4.23 -24.09 16.38
CA LEU A 420 4.81 -23.36 15.26
C LEU A 420 6.10 -22.64 15.69
N PRO A 421 7.14 -22.60 14.83
CA PRO A 421 8.24 -21.66 14.94
C PRO A 421 7.72 -20.22 15.04
N ARG A 422 8.48 -19.33 15.68
CA ARG A 422 8.05 -17.96 15.98
C ARG A 422 7.54 -17.21 14.75
N LEU A 423 8.29 -17.16 13.67
CA LEU A 423 7.90 -16.47 12.44
C LEU A 423 6.65 -17.07 11.79
N GLN A 424 6.54 -18.40 11.77
CA GLN A 424 5.34 -19.10 11.27
C GLN A 424 4.10 -18.83 12.13
N ARG A 425 4.28 -18.69 13.46
CA ARG A 425 3.20 -18.30 14.37
C ARG A 425 2.73 -16.86 14.12
N TYR A 426 3.66 -15.94 13.84
CA TYR A 426 3.33 -14.58 13.45
C TYR A 426 2.52 -14.55 12.14
N ILE A 427 3.00 -15.25 11.11
CA ILE A 427 2.31 -15.36 9.81
C ILE A 427 0.92 -15.99 9.98
N HIS A 428 0.80 -17.03 10.82
CA HIS A 428 -0.51 -17.64 11.12
C HIS A 428 -1.47 -16.63 11.77
N ALA A 429 -0.97 -15.78 12.65
CA ALA A 429 -1.78 -14.77 13.34
C ALA A 429 -2.28 -13.63 12.43
N ILE A 430 -1.54 -13.29 11.38
CA ILE A 430 -1.94 -12.28 10.38
C ILE A 430 -2.71 -12.89 9.19
N SER A 431 -2.83 -14.22 9.12
CA SER A 431 -3.50 -14.89 8.00
C SER A 431 -5.02 -14.87 8.18
N LEU A 432 -5.73 -14.39 7.16
CA LEU A 432 -7.20 -14.39 7.09
C LEU A 432 -7.74 -15.82 6.94
N PHE A 433 -7.18 -16.59 5.99
CA PHE A 433 -7.39 -18.04 5.88
C PHE A 433 -6.07 -18.76 6.23
N PRO A 434 -5.87 -19.16 7.50
CA PRO A 434 -4.71 -19.96 7.87
C PRO A 434 -4.68 -21.28 7.10
N ARG A 435 -3.52 -21.95 7.08
CA ARG A 435 -3.22 -23.12 6.26
C ARG A 435 -4.36 -24.16 6.15
N GLN A 436 -5.03 -24.49 7.26
CA GLN A 436 -6.14 -25.43 7.22
C GLN A 436 -7.37 -24.85 6.54
N ALA A 437 -7.75 -23.60 6.87
CA ALA A 437 -8.91 -22.94 6.27
C ALA A 437 -8.69 -22.70 4.76
N LEU A 438 -7.43 -22.43 4.33
CA LEU A 438 -7.10 -22.29 2.92
C LEU A 438 -7.31 -23.62 2.16
N ARG A 439 -6.91 -24.75 2.74
CA ARG A 439 -7.19 -26.10 2.18
C ARG A 439 -8.67 -26.40 2.10
N ASP A 440 -9.45 -25.98 3.09
CA ASP A 440 -10.88 -26.24 3.15
C ASP A 440 -11.64 -25.41 2.11
N VAL A 441 -11.20 -24.17 1.85
CA VAL A 441 -11.87 -23.24 0.93
C VAL A 441 -11.41 -23.38 -0.53
N MET A 442 -10.16 -23.82 -0.77
CA MET A 442 -9.56 -23.95 -2.10
C MET A 442 -8.97 -25.35 -2.30
N ALA A 443 -9.44 -26.07 -3.33
CA ALA A 443 -9.12 -27.51 -3.54
C ALA A 443 -7.61 -27.80 -3.61
N ASP A 444 -6.81 -26.91 -4.18
CA ASP A 444 -5.34 -26.98 -4.28
C ASP A 444 -4.62 -25.92 -3.42
N GLY A 445 -5.30 -25.39 -2.42
CA GLY A 445 -4.80 -24.29 -1.59
C GLY A 445 -3.43 -24.55 -0.95
N GLU A 446 -3.09 -25.80 -0.65
CA GLU A 446 -1.76 -26.15 -0.12
C GLU A 446 -0.65 -25.98 -1.16
N GLY A 447 -0.87 -26.46 -2.40
CA GLY A 447 0.14 -26.39 -3.47
C GLY A 447 0.36 -24.96 -4.00
N SER A 448 -0.67 -24.12 -3.91
CA SER A 448 -0.62 -22.72 -4.36
C SER A 448 -0.25 -21.73 -3.25
N ARG A 449 -0.10 -22.18 -1.99
CA ARG A 449 0.18 -21.32 -0.84
C ARG A 449 1.46 -20.51 -1.02
N VAL A 450 1.41 -19.24 -0.67
CA VAL A 450 2.58 -18.34 -0.66
C VAL A 450 3.16 -18.27 0.75
N ASP A 451 4.44 -18.62 0.89
CA ASP A 451 5.16 -18.53 2.16
C ASP A 451 6.04 -17.27 2.18
N ILE A 452 5.56 -16.26 2.88
CA ILE A 452 6.28 -14.99 3.04
C ILE A 452 7.41 -15.07 4.08
N ALA A 453 7.55 -16.17 4.84
CA ALA A 453 8.60 -16.32 5.85
C ALA A 453 10.01 -16.21 5.25
N SER A 454 10.18 -16.66 4.00
CA SER A 454 11.44 -16.60 3.29
C SER A 454 11.90 -15.16 2.95
N LEU A 455 11.03 -14.17 3.10
CA LEU A 455 11.35 -12.75 2.87
C LEU A 455 12.01 -12.09 4.10
N ALA A 456 11.82 -12.65 5.30
CA ALA A 456 12.44 -12.14 6.51
C ALA A 456 13.94 -12.48 6.54
N ASP A 457 14.77 -11.53 6.93
CA ASP A 457 16.21 -11.76 7.10
C ASP A 457 16.45 -12.51 8.44
N PRO A 458 17.00 -13.73 8.42
CA PRO A 458 17.20 -14.53 9.63
C PRO A 458 18.28 -13.97 10.57
N ASP A 459 19.16 -13.09 10.08
CA ASP A 459 20.24 -12.49 10.86
C ASP A 459 19.79 -11.29 11.70
N LEU A 460 18.57 -10.81 11.52
CA LEU A 460 18.00 -9.72 12.31
C LEU A 460 17.51 -10.22 13.68
N ASP A 461 17.49 -9.29 14.66
CA ASP A 461 16.82 -9.55 15.94
C ASP A 461 15.33 -9.85 15.74
N ALA A 462 14.76 -10.43 16.76
CA ALA A 462 13.40 -10.94 16.71
C ALA A 462 12.31 -9.91 16.36
N LEU A 463 12.41 -8.66 16.82
CA LEU A 463 11.46 -7.58 16.49
C LEU A 463 11.71 -7.09 15.06
N SER A 464 12.97 -6.84 14.72
CA SER A 464 13.37 -6.36 13.40
C SER A 464 12.99 -7.34 12.29
N GLN A 465 13.04 -8.67 12.52
CA GLN A 465 12.53 -9.66 11.56
C GLN A 465 11.05 -9.47 11.23
N LEU A 466 10.22 -9.19 12.24
CA LEU A 466 8.78 -8.99 12.02
C LEU A 466 8.50 -7.67 11.31
N GLN A 467 9.22 -6.60 11.68
CA GLN A 467 9.09 -5.29 11.03
C GLN A 467 9.60 -5.34 9.58
N ASP A 468 10.73 -6.01 9.32
CA ASP A 468 11.27 -6.22 7.97
C ASP A 468 10.26 -6.98 7.09
N LEU A 469 9.62 -8.02 7.64
CA LEU A 469 8.58 -8.76 6.94
C LEU A 469 7.37 -7.87 6.62
N ASP A 470 6.91 -7.08 7.60
CA ASP A 470 5.79 -6.17 7.40
C ASP A 470 6.10 -5.06 6.38
N LEU A 471 7.31 -4.50 6.40
CA LEU A 471 7.76 -3.50 5.42
C LEU A 471 7.85 -4.06 4.00
N LYS A 472 8.09 -5.36 3.85
CA LYS A 472 8.17 -6.03 2.53
C LYS A 472 6.83 -6.55 2.03
N THR A 473 5.85 -6.76 2.91
CA THR A 473 4.61 -7.45 2.54
C THR A 473 3.36 -6.67 2.89
N TYR A 474 3.10 -6.46 4.18
CA TYR A 474 1.89 -5.81 4.68
C TYR A 474 1.85 -4.33 4.30
N LEU A 475 2.95 -3.60 4.46
CA LEU A 475 3.02 -2.19 4.12
C LEU A 475 2.70 -1.92 2.64
N PRO A 476 3.42 -2.49 1.65
CA PRO A 476 3.11 -2.24 0.24
C PRO A 476 1.82 -2.92 -0.21
N GLY A 477 1.53 -4.13 0.27
CA GLY A 477 0.42 -4.96 -0.21
C GLY A 477 -0.94 -4.56 0.36
N ASP A 478 -0.99 -4.09 1.60
CA ASP A 478 -2.22 -3.70 2.29
C ASP A 478 -2.28 -2.17 2.49
N ILE A 479 -1.46 -1.62 3.38
CA ILE A 479 -1.58 -0.23 3.83
C ILE A 479 -1.45 0.77 2.67
N LEU A 480 -0.36 0.70 1.91
CA LEU A 480 -0.10 1.65 0.81
C LEU A 480 -1.04 1.42 -0.38
N THR A 481 -1.37 0.17 -0.68
CA THR A 481 -2.37 -0.16 -1.71
C THR A 481 -3.72 0.44 -1.37
N LYS A 482 -4.21 0.28 -0.14
CA LYS A 482 -5.45 0.90 0.34
C LYS A 482 -5.43 2.42 0.23
N VAL A 483 -4.38 3.04 0.78
CA VAL A 483 -4.25 4.51 0.78
C VAL A 483 -4.24 5.05 -0.65
N ASP A 484 -3.39 4.50 -1.54
CA ASP A 484 -3.32 4.95 -2.94
C ASP A 484 -4.64 4.72 -3.68
N ARG A 485 -5.22 3.51 -3.61
CA ARG A 485 -6.42 3.16 -4.38
C ARG A 485 -7.63 3.96 -3.93
N MET A 486 -7.85 4.09 -2.63
CA MET A 486 -9.04 4.77 -2.10
C MET A 486 -8.95 6.29 -2.22
N SER A 487 -7.79 6.87 -2.06
CA SER A 487 -7.60 8.30 -2.30
C SER A 487 -7.70 8.64 -3.80
N MET A 488 -7.07 7.83 -4.67
CA MET A 488 -7.10 8.05 -6.11
C MET A 488 -8.45 7.76 -6.76
N ALA A 489 -9.25 6.86 -6.22
CA ALA A 489 -10.65 6.69 -6.64
C ALA A 489 -11.46 8.00 -6.48
N ASN A 490 -10.99 8.89 -5.61
CA ASN A 490 -11.55 10.24 -5.39
C ASN A 490 -10.68 11.35 -6.01
N SER A 491 -9.69 11.05 -6.84
CA SER A 491 -8.76 12.04 -7.41
C SER A 491 -8.07 12.90 -6.34
N LEU A 492 -7.69 12.29 -5.21
CA LEU A 492 -6.99 12.91 -4.09
C LEU A 492 -5.59 12.31 -3.96
N GLU A 493 -4.56 13.13 -3.80
CA GLU A 493 -3.21 12.65 -3.49
C GLU A 493 -3.02 12.48 -1.99
N ALA A 494 -2.72 11.26 -1.54
CA ALA A 494 -2.27 10.99 -0.19
C ALA A 494 -0.74 10.85 -0.16
N ARG A 495 -0.09 11.60 0.74
CA ARG A 495 1.35 11.57 1.03
C ARG A 495 1.57 10.98 2.41
N VAL A 496 2.65 10.21 2.58
CA VAL A 496 2.95 9.45 3.80
C VAL A 496 4.31 9.86 4.39
N PRO A 497 4.40 11.01 5.07
CA PRO A 497 5.68 11.58 5.49
C PRO A 497 6.45 10.70 6.49
N LEU A 498 5.78 9.83 7.24
CA LEU A 498 6.46 8.86 8.10
C LEU A 498 7.26 7.82 7.30
N LEU A 499 6.94 7.65 6.02
CA LEU A 499 7.66 6.75 5.10
C LEU A 499 8.69 7.47 4.22
N ASP A 500 9.07 8.69 4.57
CA ASP A 500 10.21 9.36 3.98
C ASP A 500 11.50 8.55 4.23
N HIS A 501 12.23 8.19 3.17
CA HIS A 501 13.30 7.19 3.30
C HIS A 501 14.40 7.54 4.32
N PRO A 502 14.86 8.81 4.51
CA PRO A 502 15.82 9.11 5.55
C PRO A 502 15.27 8.92 6.97
N LEU A 503 13.95 9.05 7.15
CA LEU A 503 13.28 8.73 8.41
C LEU A 503 13.15 7.22 8.60
N VAL A 504 12.81 6.47 7.54
CA VAL A 504 12.75 5.00 7.56
C VAL A 504 14.10 4.40 7.91
N GLU A 505 15.17 4.85 7.26
CA GLU A 505 16.54 4.40 7.51
C GLU A 505 16.96 4.66 8.95
N PHE A 506 16.66 5.85 9.48
CA PHE A 506 16.88 6.17 10.88
C PHE A 506 16.08 5.26 11.82
N ALA A 507 14.78 5.09 11.58
CA ALA A 507 13.92 4.27 12.43
C ALA A 507 14.37 2.79 12.44
N CYS A 508 14.75 2.25 11.29
CA CYS A 508 15.28 0.89 11.17
C CYS A 508 16.64 0.73 11.91
N SER A 509 17.49 1.77 11.92
CA SER A 509 18.80 1.73 12.59
C SER A 509 18.73 1.80 14.12
N LEU A 510 17.57 2.15 14.69
CA LEU A 510 17.38 2.22 16.13
C LEU A 510 17.45 0.82 16.78
N PRO A 511 18.04 0.71 17.97
CA PRO A 511 17.93 -0.49 18.80
C PRO A 511 16.46 -0.91 19.00
N PRO A 512 16.16 -2.21 19.08
CA PRO A 512 14.77 -2.69 19.22
C PRO A 512 14.04 -2.13 20.44
N ASP A 513 14.75 -1.92 21.55
CA ASP A 513 14.20 -1.38 22.82
C ASP A 513 13.83 0.11 22.74
N LEU A 514 14.34 0.85 21.78
CA LEU A 514 13.88 2.22 21.50
C LEU A 514 12.60 2.24 20.66
N ARG A 515 12.37 1.21 19.84
CA ARG A 515 11.12 1.09 19.07
C ARG A 515 10.00 0.50 19.93
N PHE A 516 10.32 -0.51 20.75
CA PHE A 516 9.38 -1.25 21.58
C PHE A 516 10.01 -1.61 22.93
N ARG A 517 9.44 -1.15 24.06
CA ARG A 517 9.99 -1.37 25.40
C ARG A 517 8.92 -1.80 26.40
N ASP A 518 9.14 -2.89 27.13
CA ASP A 518 8.28 -3.38 28.22
C ASP A 518 6.80 -3.52 27.83
N GLY A 519 6.53 -3.97 26.61
CA GLY A 519 5.17 -4.09 26.09
C GLY A 519 4.56 -2.76 25.62
N LYS A 520 5.32 -1.67 25.62
CA LYS A 520 4.91 -0.35 25.14
C LYS A 520 5.34 -0.16 23.68
N THR A 521 4.37 0.04 22.83
CA THR A 521 4.55 0.33 21.40
C THR A 521 4.97 1.77 21.17
N LYS A 522 5.69 2.04 20.07
CA LYS A 522 6.10 3.39 19.63
C LYS A 522 6.88 4.16 20.69
N HIS A 523 7.74 3.45 21.43
CA HIS A 523 8.40 4.02 22.62
C HIS A 523 9.10 5.35 22.29
N LEU A 524 10.06 5.36 21.37
CA LEU A 524 10.82 6.57 21.02
C LEU A 524 9.94 7.63 20.33
N LEU A 525 8.98 7.22 19.49
CA LEU A 525 8.07 8.18 18.85
C LEU A 525 7.24 8.93 19.90
N LYS A 526 6.68 8.22 20.88
CA LYS A 526 5.95 8.84 21.98
C LYS A 526 6.85 9.77 22.80
N ARG A 527 8.10 9.35 23.07
CA ARG A 527 9.10 10.18 23.77
C ARG A 527 9.41 11.46 23.00
N ALA A 528 9.60 11.37 21.70
CA ALA A 528 9.83 12.54 20.83
C ALA A 528 8.64 13.52 20.78
N LEU A 529 7.44 13.04 21.08
CA LEU A 529 6.20 13.83 21.05
C LEU A 529 5.78 14.36 22.42
N GLU A 530 6.45 13.98 23.52
CA GLU A 530 6.17 14.50 24.87
C GLU A 530 6.31 16.03 24.92
N GLY A 531 5.28 16.69 25.48
CA GLY A 531 5.19 18.15 25.54
C GLY A 531 4.93 18.84 24.20
N ARG A 532 4.81 18.07 23.11
CA ARG A 532 4.60 18.57 21.74
C ARG A 532 3.22 18.26 21.18
N ILE A 533 2.52 17.30 21.75
CA ILE A 533 1.11 16.97 21.47
C ILE A 533 0.36 16.79 22.79
N PRO A 534 -1.00 16.79 22.80
CA PRO A 534 -1.78 16.55 24.01
C PRO A 534 -1.41 15.22 24.67
N ALA A 535 -1.19 15.22 26.00
CA ALA A 535 -0.69 14.06 26.74
C ALA A 535 -1.60 12.83 26.63
N ASP A 536 -2.92 13.03 26.56
CA ASP A 536 -3.90 11.96 26.43
C ASP A 536 -3.72 11.15 25.14
N VAL A 537 -3.26 11.78 24.06
CA VAL A 537 -2.95 11.11 22.78
C VAL A 537 -1.82 10.10 22.97
N LEU A 538 -0.80 10.40 23.78
CA LEU A 538 0.35 9.54 24.01
C LEU A 538 0.01 8.29 24.84
N THR A 539 -0.97 8.40 25.73
CA THR A 539 -1.33 7.34 26.69
C THR A 539 -2.49 6.47 26.22
N ARG A 540 -3.24 6.94 25.24
CA ARG A 540 -4.39 6.24 24.68
C ARG A 540 -4.00 4.86 24.12
N PRO A 541 -4.80 3.80 24.38
CA PRO A 541 -4.66 2.53 23.69
C PRO A 541 -4.78 2.72 22.18
N LYS A 542 -3.97 1.96 21.41
CA LYS A 542 -4.11 1.97 19.97
C LYS A 542 -5.51 1.51 19.57
N GLN A 543 -6.12 2.26 18.69
CA GLN A 543 -7.34 1.88 17.97
C GLN A 543 -7.00 1.79 16.49
N GLY A 544 -7.34 0.65 15.86
CA GLY A 544 -7.22 0.52 14.41
C GLY A 544 -8.36 1.25 13.72
N PHE A 545 -8.15 1.64 12.46
CA PHE A 545 -9.19 2.21 11.59
C PHE A 545 -10.17 1.10 11.15
N ALA A 546 -10.76 0.42 12.14
CA ALA A 546 -11.60 -0.75 11.96
C ALA A 546 -13.05 -0.35 11.71
N VAL A 547 -13.75 -1.16 10.90
CA VAL A 547 -15.17 -1.00 10.59
C VAL A 547 -15.98 -2.00 11.40
N PRO A 548 -17.15 -1.64 11.92
CA PRO A 548 -18.02 -2.54 12.70
C PRO A 548 -18.80 -3.52 11.80
N LEU A 549 -18.11 -4.23 10.88
CA LEU A 549 -18.75 -5.12 9.91
C LEU A 549 -19.61 -6.19 10.57
N GLU A 550 -19.14 -6.77 11.69
CA GLU A 550 -19.88 -7.82 12.39
C GLU A 550 -21.21 -7.29 12.96
N SER A 551 -21.26 -6.04 13.45
CA SER A 551 -22.49 -5.44 13.94
C SER A 551 -23.43 -5.05 12.79
N TRP A 552 -22.89 -4.53 11.70
CA TRP A 552 -23.67 -4.15 10.53
C TRP A 552 -24.34 -5.35 9.88
N PHE A 553 -23.58 -6.41 9.59
CA PHE A 553 -24.11 -7.61 8.93
C PHE A 553 -24.92 -8.54 9.86
N SER A 554 -24.79 -8.37 11.17
CA SER A 554 -25.62 -9.08 12.14
C SER A 554 -26.93 -8.34 12.47
N GLY A 555 -26.94 -7.02 12.33
CA GLY A 555 -28.03 -6.14 12.77
C GLY A 555 -28.61 -5.28 11.65
N SER A 556 -27.87 -4.27 11.20
CA SER A 556 -28.41 -3.23 10.28
C SER A 556 -28.64 -3.74 8.86
N ILE A 557 -27.86 -4.73 8.39
CA ILE A 557 -27.96 -5.32 7.04
C ILE A 557 -27.99 -6.86 7.16
N PRO A 558 -29.07 -7.43 7.73
CA PRO A 558 -29.16 -8.87 7.89
C PRO A 558 -29.30 -9.55 6.51
N GLY A 559 -28.69 -10.71 6.35
CA GLY A 559 -28.74 -11.45 5.08
C GLY A 559 -27.71 -11.04 4.04
N PHE A 560 -27.00 -9.91 4.19
CA PHE A 560 -26.03 -9.40 3.21
C PHE A 560 -25.11 -10.47 2.61
N PHE A 561 -24.44 -11.26 3.44
CA PHE A 561 -23.52 -12.30 2.93
C PHE A 561 -24.26 -13.41 2.18
N ARG A 562 -25.49 -13.77 2.57
CA ARG A 562 -26.28 -14.79 1.87
C ARG A 562 -26.70 -14.28 0.48
N ASP A 563 -27.10 -13.01 0.40
CA ASP A 563 -27.54 -12.40 -0.86
C ASP A 563 -26.36 -12.24 -1.81
N GLU A 564 -25.21 -11.73 -1.33
CA GLU A 564 -24.01 -11.53 -2.12
C GLU A 564 -23.35 -12.84 -2.59
N LEU A 565 -23.46 -13.89 -1.79
CA LEU A 565 -22.90 -15.23 -2.07
C LEU A 565 -23.96 -16.25 -2.51
N ALA A 566 -25.17 -15.80 -2.87
CA ALA A 566 -26.22 -16.67 -3.41
C ALA A 566 -25.77 -17.33 -4.72
N ASP A 567 -25.14 -16.56 -5.62
CA ASP A 567 -24.49 -17.08 -6.83
C ASP A 567 -22.98 -17.15 -6.62
N THR A 568 -22.50 -18.36 -6.37
CA THR A 568 -21.06 -18.68 -6.25
C THR A 568 -20.49 -19.36 -7.50
N SER A 569 -21.15 -19.27 -8.65
CA SER A 569 -20.72 -19.92 -9.89
C SER A 569 -19.30 -19.50 -10.31
N TRP A 570 -18.98 -18.20 -10.22
CA TRP A 570 -17.67 -17.66 -10.51
C TRP A 570 -16.61 -18.16 -9.53
N LEU A 571 -16.92 -18.18 -8.22
CA LEU A 571 -16.02 -18.69 -7.20
C LEU A 571 -15.72 -20.18 -7.43
N ALA A 572 -16.73 -21.00 -7.77
CA ALA A 572 -16.54 -22.40 -8.10
C ALA A 572 -15.68 -22.58 -9.36
N GLY A 573 -15.87 -21.74 -10.38
CA GLY A 573 -15.06 -21.73 -11.59
C GLY A 573 -13.58 -21.48 -11.36
N VAL A 574 -13.23 -20.76 -10.28
CA VAL A 574 -11.84 -20.52 -9.87
C VAL A 574 -11.36 -21.47 -8.74
N GLY A 575 -12.12 -22.52 -8.45
CA GLY A 575 -11.72 -23.58 -7.53
C GLY A 575 -12.07 -23.35 -6.06
N ILE A 576 -12.94 -22.38 -5.75
CA ILE A 576 -13.47 -22.17 -4.40
C ILE A 576 -14.57 -23.20 -4.10
N GLN A 577 -14.49 -23.87 -2.97
CA GLN A 577 -15.42 -24.92 -2.58
C GLN A 577 -16.74 -24.35 -2.03
N ARG A 578 -17.84 -24.55 -2.76
CA ARG A 578 -19.18 -24.05 -2.37
C ARG A 578 -19.62 -24.55 -0.99
N ALA A 579 -19.30 -25.81 -0.65
CA ALA A 579 -19.63 -26.39 0.65
C ALA A 579 -18.98 -25.62 1.81
N GLU A 580 -17.76 -25.10 1.61
CA GLU A 580 -17.08 -24.31 2.63
C GLU A 580 -17.70 -22.91 2.77
N VAL A 581 -18.06 -22.28 1.66
CA VAL A 581 -18.81 -21.00 1.69
C VAL A 581 -20.09 -21.17 2.50
N GLY A 582 -20.87 -22.25 2.27
CA GLY A 582 -22.06 -22.56 3.06
C GLY A 582 -21.77 -22.75 4.55
N ARG A 583 -20.72 -23.51 4.90
CA ARG A 583 -20.30 -23.69 6.29
C ARG A 583 -19.91 -22.37 6.99
N LEU A 584 -19.21 -21.49 6.29
CA LEU A 584 -18.85 -20.15 6.83
C LEU A 584 -20.10 -19.30 7.10
N LEU A 585 -21.08 -19.30 6.19
CA LEU A 585 -22.35 -18.59 6.35
C LEU A 585 -23.12 -19.09 7.58
N ASP A 586 -23.21 -20.41 7.77
CA ASP A 586 -23.89 -21.02 8.91
C ASP A 586 -23.16 -20.68 10.22
N ARG A 587 -21.83 -20.84 10.26
CA ARG A 587 -21.03 -20.48 11.43
C ARG A 587 -21.12 -19.00 11.80
N PHE A 588 -21.13 -18.10 10.83
CA PHE A 588 -21.34 -16.69 11.12
C PHE A 588 -22.74 -16.43 11.66
N SER A 589 -23.77 -17.07 11.09
CA SER A 589 -25.15 -16.94 11.55
C SER A 589 -25.32 -17.40 13.01
N GLU A 590 -24.64 -18.49 13.40
CA GLU A 590 -24.69 -19.06 14.75
C GLU A 590 -23.89 -18.25 15.79
N THR A 591 -22.68 -17.80 15.41
CA THR A 591 -21.69 -17.32 16.39
C THR A 591 -21.47 -15.82 16.39
N ARG A 592 -21.79 -15.15 15.29
CA ARG A 592 -21.54 -13.71 15.04
C ARG A 592 -20.07 -13.32 15.25
N ARG A 593 -19.15 -14.24 15.07
CA ARG A 593 -17.73 -14.01 15.30
C ARG A 593 -17.11 -13.25 14.15
N ARG A 594 -16.20 -12.32 14.50
CA ARG A 594 -15.50 -11.46 13.56
C ARG A 594 -14.66 -12.24 12.54
N ASP A 595 -13.98 -13.30 12.95
CA ASP A 595 -13.13 -14.11 12.05
C ASP A 595 -13.92 -14.77 10.90
N TYR A 596 -15.18 -15.15 11.12
CA TYR A 596 -16.07 -15.62 10.05
C TYR A 596 -16.57 -14.46 9.19
N CYS A 597 -16.87 -13.31 9.81
CA CYS A 597 -17.26 -12.10 9.10
C CYS A 597 -16.19 -11.65 8.11
N ASP A 598 -14.94 -11.54 8.56
CA ASP A 598 -13.81 -11.10 7.73
C ASP A 598 -13.57 -12.05 6.54
N ARG A 599 -13.70 -13.37 6.76
CA ARG A 599 -13.58 -14.38 5.67
C ARG A 599 -14.72 -14.27 4.65
N LEU A 600 -15.96 -14.10 5.13
CA LEU A 600 -17.11 -13.91 4.24
C LEU A 600 -16.99 -12.61 3.46
N TRP A 601 -16.53 -11.54 4.10
CA TRP A 601 -16.22 -10.27 3.43
C TRP A 601 -15.21 -10.47 2.30
N ALA A 602 -14.12 -11.18 2.55
CA ALA A 602 -13.13 -11.49 1.52
C ALA A 602 -13.72 -12.29 0.35
N LEU A 603 -14.61 -13.24 0.63
CA LEU A 603 -15.27 -14.00 -0.44
C LEU A 603 -16.26 -13.14 -1.26
N VAL A 604 -16.95 -12.18 -0.65
CA VAL A 604 -17.79 -11.21 -1.37
C VAL A 604 -16.94 -10.34 -2.29
N VAL A 605 -15.85 -9.77 -1.76
CA VAL A 605 -14.92 -8.94 -2.54
C VAL A 605 -14.32 -9.73 -3.71
N LEU A 606 -13.91 -10.98 -3.45
CA LEU A 606 -13.40 -11.87 -4.49
C LEU A 606 -14.45 -12.16 -5.57
N ASN A 607 -15.69 -12.52 -5.15
CA ASN A 607 -16.77 -12.85 -6.08
C ASN A 607 -17.09 -11.68 -7.03
N ARG A 608 -17.16 -10.46 -6.51
CA ARG A 608 -17.38 -9.24 -7.29
C ARG A 608 -16.18 -8.91 -8.17
N GLY A 609 -14.95 -8.98 -7.62
CA GLY A 609 -13.72 -8.70 -8.34
C GLY A 609 -13.48 -9.66 -9.53
N VAL A 610 -13.70 -10.96 -9.34
CA VAL A 610 -13.56 -11.97 -10.40
C VAL A 610 -14.55 -11.72 -11.53
N ARG A 611 -15.83 -11.47 -11.22
CA ARG A 611 -16.86 -11.16 -12.23
C ARG A 611 -16.46 -9.96 -13.09
N ARG A 612 -15.86 -8.94 -12.46
CA ARG A 612 -15.44 -7.72 -13.15
C ARG A 612 -14.22 -7.92 -14.03
N LEU A 613 -13.22 -8.68 -13.54
CA LEU A 613 -11.97 -8.93 -14.28
C LEU A 613 -12.14 -9.90 -15.43
N LEU A 614 -12.95 -10.97 -15.25
CA LEU A 614 -13.08 -12.09 -16.17
C LEU A 614 -14.41 -12.12 -16.89
N GLY A 615 -15.38 -11.27 -16.51
CA GLY A 615 -16.69 -11.19 -17.13
C GLY A 615 -16.63 -10.80 -18.61
N PRO A 616 -17.73 -10.97 -19.36
CA PRO A 616 -17.79 -10.57 -20.76
C PRO A 616 -17.41 -9.08 -20.88
N ARG A 617 -16.47 -8.79 -21.74
CA ARG A 617 -16.12 -7.40 -22.10
C ARG A 617 -17.37 -6.78 -22.73
N SER A 618 -18.04 -5.85 -22.05
CA SER A 618 -19.14 -5.05 -22.59
C SER A 618 -18.66 -4.15 -23.72
#